data_cce6ba98d917351b4d0841c4fb8dc98c
#
_entry.id   cce6ba98d917351b4d0841c4fb8dc98c
#
_cell.length_a   1.000
_cell.length_b   1.000
_cell.length_c   1.000
_cell.angle_alpha   90.00
_cell.angle_beta   90.00
_cell.angle_gamma   90.00
#
_symmetry.space_group_name_H-M   'P 1'
#
loop_
_entity.id
_entity.type
_entity.pdbx_description
1 polymer ?
#
loop_
_entity_poly.entity_id
_entity_poly.type
_entity_poly.pdbx_seq_one_letter_code
_entity_poly.pdbx_strand_id
1 'polypeptide(L)'
;LWYNRIPFSKILFMVNLTLGFAAFGLFMFRMLTGRKEKAVSRRVWGTALCLTTLFHATGYALRGYIRGVFPLSNGYETMQFVALAVLLTACLLQRRFPFTRPFGFLLSGFTLLVAYLGEMNPQITPLMPVLASPWLSWHVSLIMISYGLFAFTFLNGILALCLIGKQKNTASPITGEQIEQLTLLSRLLLYPGTFLLGTGIVLGAVWANVSWGSYWSWDPKEVWALAAFIIYGISFHQKSLPYFQRPWLFHGYMIFAFTVVLMTYFGVNYLLGGMHSYANS
;
A
#
# COMPACT_ATOMS: atom_id res chain seq x y z
N LEU A 1 -0.03 22.22 21.15
CA LEU A 1 -0.04 20.85 21.67
C LEU A 1 1.37 20.24 21.56
N TRP A 2 1.81 19.50 22.58
CA TRP A 2 3.09 18.78 22.60
C TRP A 2 3.27 17.89 21.35
N TYR A 3 2.21 17.21 20.90
CA TYR A 3 2.20 16.36 19.71
C TYR A 3 2.71 17.09 18.44
N ASN A 4 2.33 18.35 18.24
CA ASN A 4 2.72 19.11 17.04
C ASN A 4 4.20 19.50 17.00
N ARG A 5 4.92 19.36 18.12
CA ARG A 5 6.37 19.63 18.20
C ARG A 5 7.23 18.46 17.74
N ILE A 6 6.65 17.24 17.70
CA ILE A 6 7.37 16.05 17.27
C ILE A 6 7.07 15.79 15.78
N PRO A 7 8.04 15.87 14.88
CA PRO A 7 7.82 15.61 13.46
C PRO A 7 7.74 14.11 13.17
N PHE A 8 6.71 13.43 13.70
CA PHE A 8 6.55 11.97 13.61
C PHE A 8 6.72 11.43 12.19
N SER A 9 6.07 12.07 11.21
CA SER A 9 6.13 11.63 9.81
C SER A 9 7.55 11.72 9.26
N LYS A 10 8.27 12.82 9.56
CA LYS A 10 9.66 13.02 9.12
C LYS A 10 10.59 11.97 9.71
N ILE A 11 10.47 11.70 11.00
CA ILE A 11 11.28 10.67 11.67
C ILE A 11 10.97 9.30 11.05
N LEU A 12 9.67 8.95 10.90
CA LEU A 12 9.24 7.66 10.38
C LEU A 12 9.71 7.42 8.95
N PHE A 13 9.57 8.40 8.02
CA PHE A 13 10.01 8.14 6.66
C PHE A 13 11.53 7.97 6.58
N MET A 14 12.30 8.76 7.32
CA MET A 14 13.76 8.63 7.35
C MET A 14 14.18 7.27 7.90
N VAL A 15 13.61 6.85 9.03
CA VAL A 15 13.90 5.55 9.63
C VAL A 15 13.49 4.41 8.69
N ASN A 16 12.27 4.46 8.16
CA ASN A 16 11.75 3.39 7.30
C ASN A 16 12.52 3.29 5.98
N LEU A 17 12.89 4.40 5.34
CA LEU A 17 13.70 4.35 4.11
C LEU A 17 15.11 3.83 4.40
N THR A 18 15.76 4.29 5.47
CA THR A 18 17.10 3.83 5.85
C THR A 18 17.10 2.32 6.14
N LEU A 19 16.18 1.86 6.99
CA LEU A 19 16.04 0.43 7.28
C LEU A 19 15.61 -0.37 6.04
N GLY A 20 14.74 0.20 5.22
CA GLY A 20 14.27 -0.41 3.98
C GLY A 20 15.38 -0.65 2.98
N PHE A 21 16.18 0.35 2.68
CA PHE A 21 17.33 0.21 1.78
C PHE A 21 18.39 -0.72 2.33
N ALA A 22 18.70 -0.64 3.63
CA ALA A 22 19.65 -1.55 4.27
C ALA A 22 19.16 -3.01 4.25
N ALA A 23 17.89 -3.25 4.60
CA ALA A 23 17.29 -4.58 4.56
C ALA A 23 17.19 -5.12 3.13
N PHE A 24 16.83 -4.27 2.16
CA PHE A 24 16.74 -4.65 0.76
C PHE A 24 18.12 -4.95 0.16
N GLY A 25 19.12 -4.12 0.44
CA GLY A 25 20.50 -4.37 0.01
C GLY A 25 21.05 -5.68 0.56
N LEU A 26 20.80 -5.96 1.86
CA LEU A 26 21.19 -7.23 2.47
C LEU A 26 20.43 -8.43 1.88
N PHE A 27 19.14 -8.26 1.59
CA PHE A 27 18.32 -9.26 0.92
C PHE A 27 18.88 -9.57 -0.48
N MET A 28 19.14 -8.53 -1.29
CA MET A 28 19.72 -8.67 -2.64
C MET A 28 21.11 -9.31 -2.60
N PHE A 29 21.97 -8.89 -1.67
CA PHE A 29 23.29 -9.50 -1.50
C PHE A 29 23.19 -11.01 -1.22
N ARG A 30 22.30 -11.41 -0.33
CA ARG A 30 22.08 -12.84 -0.02
C ARG A 30 21.55 -13.61 -1.22
N MET A 31 20.61 -13.01 -1.94
CA MET A 31 20.02 -13.58 -3.13
C MET A 31 21.07 -13.78 -4.24
N LEU A 32 21.99 -12.83 -4.41
CA LEU A 32 23.06 -12.91 -5.41
C LEU A 32 24.16 -13.92 -5.03
N THR A 33 24.46 -14.05 -3.74
CA THR A 33 25.53 -14.94 -3.23
C THR A 33 25.02 -16.33 -2.83
N GLY A 34 23.71 -16.61 -2.91
CA GLY A 34 23.10 -17.87 -2.45
C GLY A 34 23.17 -18.10 -0.93
N ARG A 35 23.54 -17.07 -0.15
CA ARG A 35 23.68 -17.19 1.31
C ARG A 35 22.31 -17.20 1.99
N LYS A 36 22.11 -18.19 2.88
CA LYS A 36 20.89 -18.26 3.71
C LYS A 36 20.87 -17.19 4.78
N GLU A 37 19.68 -16.73 5.12
CA GLU A 37 19.50 -15.77 6.22
C GLU A 37 19.81 -16.40 7.58
N LYS A 38 20.72 -15.79 8.34
CA LYS A 38 21.02 -16.22 9.72
C LYS A 38 19.82 -15.92 10.64
N ALA A 39 19.55 -16.81 11.60
CA ALA A 39 18.44 -16.66 12.56
C ALA A 39 18.50 -15.33 13.34
N VAL A 40 19.70 -14.91 13.75
CA VAL A 40 19.92 -13.62 14.44
C VAL A 40 19.47 -12.46 13.55
N SER A 41 19.93 -12.42 12.29
CA SER A 41 19.55 -11.36 11.36
C SER A 41 18.02 -11.31 11.13
N ARG A 42 17.39 -12.48 10.98
CA ARG A 42 15.92 -12.56 10.85
C ARG A 42 15.20 -12.00 12.06
N ARG A 43 15.69 -12.27 13.27
CA ARG A 43 15.13 -11.72 14.51
C ARG A 43 15.31 -10.20 14.57
N VAL A 44 16.52 -9.70 14.30
CA VAL A 44 16.83 -8.26 14.35
C VAL A 44 15.92 -7.48 13.39
N TRP A 45 15.86 -7.88 12.12
CA TRP A 45 15.00 -7.19 11.14
C TRP A 45 13.50 -7.33 11.44
N GLY A 46 13.09 -8.49 11.95
CA GLY A 46 11.70 -8.72 12.36
C GLY A 46 11.31 -7.86 13.57
N THR A 47 12.19 -7.76 14.59
CA THR A 47 11.97 -6.90 15.76
C THR A 47 11.97 -5.43 15.36
N ALA A 48 12.90 -4.99 14.51
CA ALA A 48 12.93 -3.62 14.00
C ALA A 48 11.62 -3.26 13.29
N LEU A 49 11.09 -4.16 12.44
CA LEU A 49 9.80 -3.95 11.75
C LEU A 49 8.65 -3.82 12.75
N CYS A 50 8.58 -4.69 13.77
CA CYS A 50 7.54 -4.61 14.79
C CYS A 50 7.64 -3.33 15.62
N LEU A 51 8.86 -2.89 15.99
CA LEU A 51 9.06 -1.67 16.77
C LEU A 51 8.67 -0.42 15.99
N THR A 52 9.07 -0.31 14.73
CA THR A 52 8.66 0.83 13.88
C THR A 52 7.16 0.83 13.64
N THR A 53 6.54 -0.34 13.45
CA THR A 53 5.09 -0.46 13.31
C THR A 53 4.38 -0.02 14.59
N LEU A 54 4.85 -0.45 15.76
CA LEU A 54 4.27 -0.05 17.05
C LEU A 54 4.42 1.46 17.27
N PHE A 55 5.59 2.02 16.99
CA PHE A 55 5.81 3.47 17.11
C PHE A 55 4.88 4.25 16.18
N HIS A 56 4.71 3.81 14.91
CA HIS A 56 3.79 4.43 13.97
C HIS A 56 2.33 4.32 14.45
N ALA A 57 1.92 3.12 14.87
CA ALA A 57 0.56 2.88 15.37
C ALA A 57 0.24 3.76 16.58
N THR A 58 1.21 3.91 17.51
CA THR A 58 1.05 4.78 18.68
C THR A 58 0.88 6.25 18.26
N GLY A 59 1.72 6.76 17.36
CA GLY A 59 1.61 8.14 16.86
C GLY A 59 0.27 8.39 16.13
N TYR A 60 -0.18 7.42 15.33
CA TYR A 60 -1.44 7.49 14.62
C TYR A 60 -2.65 7.44 15.58
N ALA A 61 -2.62 6.53 16.57
CA ALA A 61 -3.66 6.44 17.61
C ALA A 61 -3.75 7.70 18.46
N LEU A 62 -2.61 8.27 18.87
CA LEU A 62 -2.57 9.56 19.59
C LEU A 62 -3.19 10.68 18.78
N ARG A 63 -2.96 10.71 17.46
CA ARG A 63 -3.59 11.70 16.59
C ARG A 63 -5.11 11.56 16.58
N GLY A 64 -5.62 10.32 16.45
CA GLY A 64 -7.06 10.03 16.53
C GLY A 64 -7.67 10.44 17.89
N TYR A 65 -6.97 10.11 18.98
CA TYR A 65 -7.40 10.50 20.32
C TYR A 65 -7.50 12.02 20.51
N ILE A 66 -6.46 12.76 20.08
CA ILE A 66 -6.45 14.24 20.18
C ILE A 66 -7.55 14.85 19.33
N ARG A 67 -7.83 14.27 18.16
CA ARG A 67 -8.84 14.77 17.23
C ARG A 67 -10.26 14.39 17.63
N GLY A 68 -10.45 13.32 18.40
CA GLY A 68 -11.76 12.77 18.77
C GLY A 68 -12.47 12.02 17.66
N VAL A 69 -11.83 11.83 16.49
CA VAL A 69 -12.35 11.09 15.33
C VAL A 69 -11.25 10.29 14.66
N PHE A 70 -11.64 9.31 13.84
CA PHE A 70 -10.68 8.50 13.09
C PHE A 70 -9.91 9.38 12.09
N PRO A 71 -8.55 9.37 12.09
CA PRO A 71 -7.74 10.35 11.37
C PRO A 71 -7.57 9.98 9.88
N LEU A 72 -8.60 10.20 9.07
CA LEU A 72 -8.63 9.97 7.61
C LEU A 72 -9.25 11.14 6.85
N SER A 73 -9.09 12.35 7.33
CA SER A 73 -9.82 13.52 6.82
C SER A 73 -9.04 14.35 5.82
N ASN A 74 -7.75 14.10 5.67
CA ASN A 74 -6.90 14.83 4.72
C ASN A 74 -5.83 13.89 4.14
N GLY A 75 -5.11 14.37 3.12
CA GLY A 75 -4.08 13.60 2.43
C GLY A 75 -2.96 13.12 3.36
N TYR A 76 -2.53 13.96 4.31
CA TYR A 76 -1.51 13.58 5.29
C TYR A 76 -1.93 12.38 6.14
N GLU A 77 -3.14 12.40 6.70
CA GLU A 77 -3.68 11.32 7.53
C GLU A 77 -3.86 10.03 6.72
N THR A 78 -4.30 10.17 5.47
CA THR A 78 -4.44 9.06 4.54
C THR A 78 -3.09 8.40 4.25
N MET A 79 -2.03 9.18 4.00
CA MET A 79 -0.68 8.64 3.79
C MET A 79 -0.14 7.94 5.05
N GLN A 80 -0.38 8.50 6.23
CA GLN A 80 -0.03 7.86 7.51
C GLN A 80 -0.74 6.51 7.66
N PHE A 81 -2.02 6.44 7.32
CA PHE A 81 -2.80 5.22 7.40
C PHE A 81 -2.31 4.15 6.43
N VAL A 82 -2.07 4.50 5.15
CA VAL A 82 -1.51 3.57 4.14
C VAL A 82 -0.15 3.04 4.59
N ALA A 83 0.74 3.91 5.07
CA ALA A 83 2.05 3.53 5.55
C ALA A 83 1.97 2.55 6.74
N LEU A 84 1.03 2.78 7.66
CA LEU A 84 0.78 1.88 8.79
C LEU A 84 0.20 0.54 8.32
N ALA A 85 -0.79 0.54 7.41
CA ALA A 85 -1.39 -0.68 6.86
C ALA A 85 -0.35 -1.56 6.15
N VAL A 86 0.57 -0.94 5.41
CA VAL A 86 1.70 -1.61 4.76
C VAL A 86 2.64 -2.26 5.79
N LEU A 87 3.01 -1.54 6.87
CA LEU A 87 3.86 -2.10 7.93
C LEU A 87 3.17 -3.27 8.65
N LEU A 88 1.88 -3.14 8.95
CA LEU A 88 1.09 -4.22 9.56
C LEU A 88 1.05 -5.46 8.65
N THR A 89 0.80 -5.27 7.35
CA THR A 89 0.83 -6.35 6.35
C THR A 89 2.19 -7.05 6.35
N ALA A 90 3.28 -6.28 6.35
CA ALA A 90 4.63 -6.83 6.41
C ALA A 90 4.88 -7.60 7.71
N CYS A 91 4.44 -7.08 8.87
CA CYS A 91 4.55 -7.77 10.16
C CYS A 91 3.81 -9.11 10.18
N LEU A 92 2.62 -9.17 9.61
CA LEU A 92 1.82 -10.39 9.55
C LEU A 92 2.47 -11.46 8.65
N LEU A 93 3.07 -11.04 7.53
CA LEU A 93 3.55 -11.95 6.50
C LEU A 93 5.05 -12.29 6.60
N GLN A 94 5.84 -11.55 7.40
CA GLN A 94 7.29 -11.66 7.45
C GLN A 94 7.84 -13.05 7.82
N ARG A 95 7.07 -13.87 8.55
CA ARG A 95 7.48 -15.23 8.94
C ARG A 95 7.44 -16.18 7.75
N ARG A 96 6.43 -16.04 6.89
CA ARG A 96 6.25 -16.89 5.70
C ARG A 96 7.00 -16.34 4.50
N PHE A 97 7.03 -15.02 4.34
CA PHE A 97 7.62 -14.32 3.19
C PHE A 97 8.65 -13.28 3.69
N PRO A 98 9.93 -13.68 3.86
CA PRO A 98 10.96 -12.81 4.46
C PRO A 98 11.21 -11.48 3.71
N PHE A 99 10.95 -11.46 2.39
CA PHE A 99 11.09 -10.26 1.56
C PHE A 99 10.01 -9.20 1.82
N THR A 100 8.94 -9.52 2.55
CA THR A 100 7.97 -8.50 2.97
C THR A 100 8.56 -7.49 3.96
N ARG A 101 9.62 -7.83 4.70
CA ARG A 101 10.30 -6.90 5.63
C ARG A 101 10.90 -5.70 4.90
N PRO A 102 11.84 -5.87 3.94
CA PRO A 102 12.35 -4.72 3.19
C PRO A 102 11.27 -4.00 2.42
N PHE A 103 10.28 -4.70 1.85
CA PHE A 103 9.19 -4.07 1.11
C PHE A 103 8.28 -3.25 2.03
N GLY A 104 7.95 -3.75 3.22
CA GLY A 104 7.16 -3.00 4.21
C GLY A 104 7.83 -1.70 4.61
N PHE A 105 9.13 -1.74 4.92
CA PHE A 105 9.90 -0.54 5.21
C PHE A 105 9.94 0.45 4.03
N LEU A 106 10.26 -0.03 2.83
CA LEU A 106 10.36 0.82 1.64
C LEU A 106 9.02 1.46 1.29
N LEU A 107 7.95 0.65 1.19
CA LEU A 107 6.62 1.16 0.86
C LEU A 107 6.12 2.17 1.88
N SER A 108 6.24 1.86 3.18
CA SER A 108 5.89 2.80 4.25
C SER A 108 6.72 4.07 4.17
N GLY A 109 8.03 3.94 4.01
CA GLY A 109 8.94 5.09 3.91
C GLY A 109 8.63 5.97 2.70
N PHE A 110 8.43 5.40 1.51
CA PHE A 110 8.06 6.15 0.30
C PHE A 110 6.68 6.80 0.43
N THR A 111 5.69 6.12 1.01
CA THR A 111 4.36 6.70 1.24
C THR A 111 4.45 7.95 2.12
N LEU A 112 5.22 7.88 3.20
CA LEU A 112 5.43 9.02 4.09
C LEU A 112 6.30 10.12 3.45
N LEU A 113 7.27 9.76 2.60
CA LEU A 113 8.06 10.70 1.83
C LEU A 113 7.19 11.49 0.84
N VAL A 114 6.23 10.83 0.18
CA VAL A 114 5.25 11.50 -0.70
C VAL A 114 4.44 12.53 0.08
N ALA A 115 3.99 12.21 1.30
CA ALA A 115 3.30 13.18 2.15
C ALA A 115 4.18 14.38 2.52
N TYR A 116 5.47 14.14 2.75
CA TYR A 116 6.44 15.18 3.08
C TYR A 116 6.77 16.08 1.88
N LEU A 117 7.06 15.49 0.70
CA LEU A 117 7.37 16.24 -0.53
C LEU A 117 6.15 16.97 -1.11
N GLY A 118 4.96 16.41 -0.93
CA GLY A 118 3.70 17.03 -1.33
C GLY A 118 3.23 18.13 -0.36
N GLU A 119 4.05 18.52 0.62
CA GLU A 119 3.75 19.57 1.62
C GLU A 119 2.38 19.39 2.29
N MET A 120 1.94 18.13 2.43
CA MET A 120 0.66 17.83 3.04
C MET A 120 0.60 18.32 4.49
N ASN A 121 -0.44 19.08 4.82
CA ASN A 121 -0.54 19.75 6.11
C ASN A 121 -0.66 18.75 7.29
N PRO A 122 0.32 18.69 8.20
CA PRO A 122 0.28 17.81 9.36
C PRO A 122 -0.58 18.35 10.51
N GLN A 123 -1.06 19.60 10.44
CA GLN A 123 -1.83 20.22 11.50
C GLN A 123 -3.19 19.54 11.68
N ILE A 124 -3.67 19.52 12.91
CA ILE A 124 -5.01 19.04 13.22
C ILE A 124 -5.97 20.23 13.01
N THR A 125 -6.70 20.20 11.89
CA THR A 125 -7.69 21.22 11.53
C THR A 125 -9.10 20.75 11.90
N PRO A 126 -10.06 21.68 12.14
CA PRO A 126 -11.47 21.33 12.30
C PRO A 126 -11.98 20.55 11.09
N LEU A 127 -12.84 19.56 11.34
CA LEU A 127 -13.40 18.71 10.30
C LEU A 127 -14.58 19.41 9.62
N MET A 128 -14.63 19.39 8.28
CA MET A 128 -15.85 19.79 7.58
C MET A 128 -16.96 18.78 7.88
N PRO A 129 -18.21 19.24 8.14
CA PRO A 129 -19.31 18.36 8.55
C PRO A 129 -19.54 17.17 7.61
N VAL A 130 -19.40 17.35 6.30
CA VAL A 130 -19.56 16.29 5.30
C VAL A 130 -18.51 15.17 5.43
N LEU A 131 -17.34 15.49 5.99
CA LEU A 131 -16.26 14.55 6.24
C LEU A 131 -16.37 13.83 7.60
N ALA A 132 -17.27 14.28 8.49
CA ALA A 132 -17.50 13.68 9.80
C ALA A 132 -18.48 12.49 9.75
N SER A 133 -18.38 11.68 8.71
CA SER A 133 -19.26 10.53 8.48
C SER A 133 -18.52 9.20 8.77
N PRO A 134 -19.10 8.31 9.58
CA PRO A 134 -18.55 6.95 9.76
C PRO A 134 -18.45 6.18 8.45
N TRP A 135 -19.41 6.35 7.52
CA TRP A 135 -19.40 5.71 6.22
C TRP A 135 -18.18 6.09 5.40
N LEU A 136 -17.80 7.37 5.42
CA LEU A 136 -16.59 7.86 4.75
C LEU A 136 -15.35 7.23 5.36
N SER A 137 -15.25 7.18 6.69
CA SER A 137 -14.09 6.58 7.37
C SER A 137 -13.91 5.11 7.00
N TRP A 138 -14.99 4.33 6.97
CA TRP A 138 -14.96 2.93 6.53
C TRP A 138 -14.59 2.80 5.06
N HIS A 139 -15.23 3.58 4.19
CA HIS A 139 -14.92 3.62 2.76
C HIS A 139 -13.44 3.86 2.51
N VAL A 140 -12.90 4.97 3.03
CA VAL A 140 -11.50 5.36 2.82
C VAL A 140 -10.55 4.33 3.42
N SER A 141 -10.84 3.78 4.61
CA SER A 141 -10.01 2.74 5.23
C SER A 141 -9.85 1.52 4.33
N LEU A 142 -10.94 0.99 3.80
CA LEU A 142 -10.93 -0.21 2.97
C LEU A 142 -10.19 0.03 1.64
N ILE A 143 -10.46 1.17 0.99
CA ILE A 143 -9.76 1.56 -0.23
C ILE A 143 -8.25 1.67 0.01
N MET A 144 -7.84 2.34 1.09
CA MET A 144 -6.43 2.58 1.37
C MET A 144 -5.67 1.31 1.78
N ILE A 145 -6.30 0.40 2.53
CA ILE A 145 -5.72 -0.93 2.79
C ILE A 145 -5.54 -1.69 1.48
N SER A 146 -6.56 -1.69 0.61
CA SER A 146 -6.48 -2.32 -0.71
C SER A 146 -5.29 -1.78 -1.52
N TYR A 147 -5.12 -0.48 -1.59
CA TYR A 147 -4.00 0.15 -2.30
C TYR A 147 -2.64 -0.24 -1.70
N GLY A 148 -2.53 -0.36 -0.39
CA GLY A 148 -1.34 -0.88 0.29
C GLY A 148 -1.02 -2.32 -0.11
N LEU A 149 -2.04 -3.20 -0.19
CA LEU A 149 -1.87 -4.58 -0.66
C LEU A 149 -1.43 -4.64 -2.12
N PHE A 150 -2.01 -3.81 -2.98
CA PHE A 150 -1.61 -3.72 -4.38
C PHE A 150 -0.20 -3.16 -4.57
N ALA A 151 0.26 -2.24 -3.72
CA ALA A 151 1.63 -1.77 -3.72
C ALA A 151 2.64 -2.90 -3.45
N PHE A 152 2.30 -3.87 -2.57
CA PHE A 152 3.11 -5.08 -2.42
C PHE A 152 3.14 -5.92 -3.70
N THR A 153 2.00 -6.11 -4.38
CA THR A 153 1.97 -6.87 -5.64
C THR A 153 2.80 -6.20 -6.73
N PHE A 154 2.84 -4.87 -6.74
CA PHE A 154 3.69 -4.08 -7.63
C PHE A 154 5.18 -4.32 -7.37
N LEU A 155 5.64 -4.21 -6.11
CA LEU A 155 7.05 -4.49 -5.79
C LEU A 155 7.43 -5.95 -6.03
N ASN A 156 6.53 -6.89 -5.71
CA ASN A 156 6.72 -8.30 -6.05
C ASN A 156 6.87 -8.48 -7.55
N GLY A 157 6.07 -7.75 -8.34
CA GLY A 157 6.12 -7.77 -9.79
C GLY A 157 7.48 -7.33 -10.32
N ILE A 158 7.99 -6.19 -9.85
CA ILE A 158 9.31 -5.68 -10.24
C ILE A 158 10.40 -6.72 -9.92
N LEU A 159 10.44 -7.21 -8.68
CA LEU A 159 11.45 -8.17 -8.26
C LEU A 159 11.34 -9.48 -9.06
N ALA A 160 10.13 -9.99 -9.28
CA ALA A 160 9.92 -11.22 -10.05
C ALA A 160 10.40 -11.07 -11.50
N LEU A 161 10.10 -9.95 -12.16
CA LEU A 161 10.58 -9.72 -13.54
C LEU A 161 12.11 -9.60 -13.61
N CYS A 162 12.74 -8.95 -12.62
CA CYS A 162 14.21 -8.93 -12.52
C CYS A 162 14.79 -10.35 -12.37
N LEU A 163 14.16 -11.20 -11.55
CA LEU A 163 14.60 -12.58 -11.36
C LEU A 163 14.39 -13.45 -12.61
N ILE A 164 13.26 -13.30 -13.29
CA ILE A 164 12.95 -13.99 -14.55
C ILE A 164 13.98 -13.61 -15.63
N GLY A 165 14.34 -12.32 -15.71
CA GLY A 165 15.40 -11.86 -16.63
C GLY A 165 16.75 -12.51 -16.31
N LYS A 166 17.13 -12.62 -15.03
CA LYS A 166 18.35 -13.27 -14.58
C LYS A 166 18.33 -14.78 -14.87
N GLN A 167 17.20 -15.45 -14.68
CA GLN A 167 17.05 -16.90 -14.86
C GLN A 167 17.30 -17.32 -16.31
N LYS A 168 17.00 -16.45 -17.30
CA LYS A 168 17.31 -16.70 -18.71
C LYS A 168 18.82 -16.86 -18.96
N ASN A 169 19.65 -16.16 -18.18
CA ASN A 169 21.11 -16.17 -18.34
C ASN A 169 21.80 -17.18 -17.41
N THR A 170 21.16 -17.55 -16.29
CA THR A 170 21.75 -18.47 -15.30
C THR A 170 20.63 -19.27 -14.67
N ALA A 171 20.40 -20.49 -15.18
CA ALA A 171 19.39 -21.39 -14.62
C ALA A 171 19.80 -21.81 -13.19
N SER A 172 19.12 -21.26 -12.18
CA SER A 172 19.32 -21.61 -10.78
C SER A 172 18.00 -22.06 -10.16
N PRO A 173 17.94 -23.24 -9.51
CA PRO A 173 16.75 -23.70 -8.80
C PRO A 173 16.27 -22.72 -7.74
N ILE A 174 17.19 -22.04 -7.05
CA ILE A 174 16.89 -21.05 -6.02
C ILE A 174 16.11 -19.87 -6.60
N THR A 175 16.45 -19.44 -7.82
CA THR A 175 15.75 -18.33 -8.49
C THR A 175 14.31 -18.70 -8.86
N GLY A 176 14.09 -19.95 -9.30
CA GLY A 176 12.75 -20.47 -9.60
C GLY A 176 11.84 -20.49 -8.36
N GLU A 177 12.34 -21.00 -7.23
CA GLU A 177 11.60 -21.00 -5.96
C GLU A 177 11.24 -19.59 -5.50
N GLN A 178 12.15 -18.63 -5.66
CA GLN A 178 11.88 -17.22 -5.30
C GLN A 178 10.78 -16.61 -6.15
N ILE A 179 10.77 -16.85 -7.47
CA ILE A 179 9.70 -16.38 -8.37
C ILE A 179 8.36 -16.99 -7.96
N GLU A 180 8.33 -18.27 -7.60
CA GLU A 180 7.13 -18.94 -7.13
C GLU A 180 6.60 -18.31 -5.83
N GLN A 181 7.48 -18.05 -4.85
CA GLN A 181 7.13 -17.39 -3.59
C GLN A 181 6.58 -15.97 -3.81
N LEU A 182 7.16 -15.18 -4.72
CA LEU A 182 6.66 -13.86 -5.09
C LEU A 182 5.29 -13.93 -5.76
N THR A 183 5.09 -14.92 -6.64
CA THR A 183 3.82 -15.17 -7.32
C THR A 183 2.75 -15.58 -6.31
N LEU A 184 3.08 -16.48 -5.39
CA LEU A 184 2.18 -16.93 -4.32
C LEU A 184 1.76 -15.77 -3.44
N LEU A 185 2.71 -14.93 -3.00
CA LEU A 185 2.37 -13.76 -2.19
C LEU A 185 1.49 -12.77 -2.96
N SER A 186 1.80 -12.49 -4.22
CA SER A 186 0.98 -11.58 -5.03
C SER A 186 -0.45 -12.08 -5.16
N ARG A 187 -0.65 -13.38 -5.40
CA ARG A 187 -1.99 -13.98 -5.42
C ARG A 187 -2.69 -13.91 -4.07
N LEU A 188 -1.96 -14.20 -2.98
CA LEU A 188 -2.50 -14.11 -1.62
C LEU A 188 -3.01 -12.69 -1.29
N LEU A 189 -2.31 -11.66 -1.74
CA LEU A 189 -2.68 -10.26 -1.48
C LEU A 189 -3.74 -9.73 -2.45
N LEU A 190 -3.80 -10.29 -3.66
CA LEU A 190 -4.74 -9.90 -4.69
C LEU A 190 -6.20 -10.13 -4.27
N TYR A 191 -6.52 -11.29 -3.65
CA TYR A 191 -7.88 -11.60 -3.22
C TYR A 191 -8.42 -10.60 -2.18
N PRO A 192 -7.79 -10.41 -1.01
CA PRO A 192 -8.27 -9.43 -0.05
C PRO A 192 -8.20 -8.01 -0.58
N GLY A 193 -7.15 -7.67 -1.38
CA GLY A 193 -7.04 -6.35 -1.99
C GLY A 193 -8.25 -6.00 -2.86
N THR A 194 -8.63 -6.89 -3.77
CA THR A 194 -9.77 -6.65 -4.67
C THR A 194 -11.11 -6.70 -3.92
N PHE A 195 -11.25 -7.59 -2.94
CA PHE A 195 -12.45 -7.64 -2.08
C PHE A 195 -12.63 -6.32 -1.31
N LEU A 196 -11.57 -5.82 -0.68
CA LEU A 196 -11.59 -4.56 0.06
C LEU A 196 -11.87 -3.37 -0.86
N LEU A 197 -11.31 -3.36 -2.08
CA LEU A 197 -11.59 -2.33 -3.07
C LEU A 197 -13.09 -2.31 -3.44
N GLY A 198 -13.66 -3.46 -3.79
CA GLY A 198 -15.08 -3.57 -4.15
C GLY A 198 -16.00 -3.16 -3.01
N THR A 199 -15.74 -3.68 -1.78
CA THR A 199 -16.50 -3.29 -0.59
C THR A 199 -16.36 -1.80 -0.31
N GLY A 200 -15.15 -1.26 -0.46
CA GLY A 200 -14.90 0.17 -0.31
C GLY A 200 -15.71 1.00 -1.29
N ILE A 201 -15.78 0.62 -2.57
CA ILE A 201 -16.59 1.31 -3.59
C ILE A 201 -18.06 1.33 -3.18
N VAL A 202 -18.62 0.20 -2.74
CA VAL A 202 -20.02 0.10 -2.30
C VAL A 202 -20.29 1.03 -1.10
N LEU A 203 -19.42 1.04 -0.09
CA LEU A 203 -19.56 1.94 1.05
C LEU A 203 -19.41 3.42 0.67
N GLY A 204 -18.58 3.71 -0.33
CA GLY A 204 -18.46 5.04 -0.91
C GLY A 204 -19.74 5.50 -1.59
N ALA A 205 -20.42 4.61 -2.32
CA ALA A 205 -21.72 4.88 -2.91
C ALA A 205 -22.79 5.18 -1.83
N VAL A 206 -22.81 4.42 -0.73
CA VAL A 206 -23.71 4.70 0.40
C VAL A 206 -23.43 6.08 1.00
N TRP A 207 -22.16 6.40 1.23
CA TRP A 207 -21.78 7.72 1.72
C TRP A 207 -22.18 8.86 0.75
N ALA A 208 -21.98 8.65 -0.55
CA ALA A 208 -22.33 9.63 -1.59
C ALA A 208 -23.85 9.90 -1.59
N ASN A 209 -24.67 8.86 -1.46
CA ASN A 209 -26.12 9.03 -1.35
C ASN A 209 -26.54 9.82 -0.11
N VAL A 210 -25.93 9.55 1.05
CA VAL A 210 -26.21 10.27 2.30
C VAL A 210 -25.76 11.74 2.20
N SER A 211 -24.64 12.01 1.53
CA SER A 211 -24.04 13.35 1.47
C SER A 211 -24.57 14.22 0.35
N TRP A 212 -24.92 13.62 -0.79
CA TRP A 212 -25.26 14.31 -2.05
C TRP A 212 -26.56 13.84 -2.70
N GLY A 213 -27.24 12.83 -2.12
CA GLY A 213 -28.51 12.32 -2.63
C GLY A 213 -28.39 11.40 -3.83
N SER A 214 -27.18 10.95 -4.21
CA SER A 214 -26.95 10.05 -5.34
C SER A 214 -25.88 9.02 -4.99
N TYR A 215 -26.14 7.74 -5.30
CA TYR A 215 -25.17 6.66 -5.08
C TYR A 215 -23.99 6.70 -6.04
N TRP A 216 -24.18 7.28 -7.23
CA TRP A 216 -23.19 7.28 -8.30
C TRP A 216 -23.39 8.49 -9.20
N SER A 217 -22.36 9.26 -9.42
CA SER A 217 -22.40 10.51 -10.23
C SER A 217 -21.46 10.52 -11.41
N TRP A 218 -20.78 9.41 -11.70
CA TRP A 218 -19.72 9.32 -12.71
C TRP A 218 -18.55 10.27 -12.46
N ASP A 219 -18.34 10.62 -11.19
CA ASP A 219 -17.16 11.39 -10.78
C ASP A 219 -15.87 10.65 -11.18
N PRO A 220 -14.81 11.36 -11.59
CA PRO A 220 -13.55 10.73 -11.98
C PRO A 220 -12.99 9.71 -10.97
N LYS A 221 -13.13 9.94 -9.66
CA LYS A 221 -12.69 8.95 -8.66
C LYS A 221 -13.52 7.69 -8.66
N GLU A 222 -14.82 7.79 -8.84
CA GLU A 222 -15.73 6.63 -8.95
C GLU A 222 -15.36 5.79 -10.17
N VAL A 223 -15.18 6.44 -11.33
CA VAL A 223 -14.85 5.77 -12.59
C VAL A 223 -13.48 5.08 -12.51
N TRP A 224 -12.45 5.76 -12.00
CA TRP A 224 -11.12 5.19 -11.88
C TRP A 224 -11.03 4.09 -10.81
N ALA A 225 -11.79 4.20 -9.72
CA ALA A 225 -11.89 3.12 -8.73
C ALA A 225 -12.56 1.88 -9.31
N LEU A 226 -13.63 2.04 -10.10
CA LEU A 226 -14.28 0.94 -10.81
C LEU A 226 -13.33 0.32 -11.86
N ALA A 227 -12.61 1.15 -12.63
CA ALA A 227 -11.61 0.66 -13.58
C ALA A 227 -10.53 -0.17 -12.89
N ALA A 228 -10.01 0.30 -11.74
CA ALA A 228 -9.05 -0.46 -10.94
C ALA A 228 -9.65 -1.80 -10.48
N PHE A 229 -10.89 -1.81 -9.98
CA PHE A 229 -11.58 -3.03 -9.54
C PHE A 229 -11.72 -4.06 -10.68
N ILE A 230 -12.14 -3.62 -11.87
CA ILE A 230 -12.27 -4.49 -13.04
C ILE A 230 -10.90 -5.03 -13.47
N ILE A 231 -9.88 -4.17 -13.55
CA ILE A 231 -8.53 -4.56 -13.98
C ILE A 231 -7.94 -5.61 -13.02
N TYR A 232 -8.01 -5.39 -11.70
CA TYR A 232 -7.55 -6.41 -10.75
C TYR A 232 -8.43 -7.67 -10.80
N GLY A 233 -9.74 -7.53 -11.01
CA GLY A 233 -10.70 -8.64 -11.15
C GLY A 233 -10.40 -9.56 -12.33
N ILE A 234 -9.94 -9.01 -13.47
CA ILE A 234 -9.55 -9.80 -14.66
C ILE A 234 -8.50 -10.86 -14.31
N SER A 235 -7.57 -10.54 -13.40
CA SER A 235 -6.49 -11.45 -13.02
C SER A 235 -6.96 -12.71 -12.27
N PHE A 236 -8.21 -12.78 -11.80
CA PHE A 236 -8.79 -13.98 -11.19
C PHE A 236 -9.18 -15.05 -12.22
N HIS A 237 -9.38 -14.67 -13.46
CA HIS A 237 -9.85 -15.56 -14.53
C HIS A 237 -8.71 -16.37 -15.17
N GLN A 238 -7.78 -16.90 -14.37
CA GLN A 238 -6.59 -17.63 -14.85
C GLN A 238 -6.95 -18.91 -15.62
N LYS A 239 -8.09 -19.55 -15.35
CA LYS A 239 -8.56 -20.72 -16.10
C LYS A 239 -9.00 -20.34 -17.51
N SER A 240 -9.68 -19.22 -17.67
CA SER A 240 -10.15 -18.69 -18.97
C SER A 240 -9.07 -17.90 -19.69
N LEU A 241 -8.12 -17.33 -18.93
CA LEU A 241 -7.00 -16.54 -19.44
C LEU A 241 -5.67 -17.20 -19.06
N PRO A 242 -5.23 -18.26 -19.79
CA PRO A 242 -4.05 -19.04 -19.44
C PRO A 242 -2.75 -18.22 -19.45
N TYR A 243 -2.75 -17.03 -20.04
CA TYR A 243 -1.63 -16.09 -20.00
C TYR A 243 -1.20 -15.73 -18.57
N PHE A 244 -2.15 -15.61 -17.62
CA PHE A 244 -1.85 -15.34 -16.22
C PHE A 244 -1.24 -16.52 -15.44
N GLN A 245 -1.14 -17.69 -16.06
CA GLN A 245 -0.38 -18.80 -15.51
C GLN A 245 1.13 -18.59 -15.70
N ARG A 246 1.54 -17.79 -16.69
CA ARG A 246 2.94 -17.45 -16.94
C ARG A 246 3.40 -16.35 -15.98
N PRO A 247 4.39 -16.58 -15.10
CA PRO A 247 4.82 -15.60 -14.08
C PRO A 247 5.16 -14.22 -14.64
N TRP A 248 5.86 -14.17 -15.80
CA TRP A 248 6.26 -12.89 -16.37
C TRP A 248 5.07 -12.02 -16.82
N LEU A 249 4.02 -12.65 -17.41
CA LEU A 249 2.81 -11.92 -17.80
C LEU A 249 1.98 -11.50 -16.58
N PHE A 250 1.83 -12.40 -15.60
CA PHE A 250 1.12 -12.09 -14.36
C PHE A 250 1.77 -10.91 -13.63
N HIS A 251 3.09 -10.94 -13.42
CA HIS A 251 3.79 -9.88 -12.72
C HIS A 251 3.85 -8.58 -13.53
N GLY A 252 4.01 -8.65 -14.86
CA GLY A 252 3.89 -7.48 -15.74
C GLY A 252 2.52 -6.83 -15.65
N TYR A 253 1.46 -7.65 -15.62
CA TYR A 253 0.10 -7.17 -15.44
C TYR A 253 -0.13 -6.52 -14.07
N MET A 254 0.44 -7.05 -12.97
CA MET A 254 0.34 -6.43 -11.64
C MET A 254 1.02 -5.05 -11.60
N ILE A 255 2.14 -4.89 -12.31
CA ILE A 255 2.80 -3.58 -12.45
C ILE A 255 1.90 -2.60 -13.20
N PHE A 256 1.33 -3.02 -14.34
CA PHE A 256 0.38 -2.21 -15.10
C PHE A 256 -0.85 -1.86 -14.25
N ALA A 257 -1.47 -2.83 -13.58
CA ALA A 257 -2.66 -2.60 -12.76
C ALA A 257 -2.42 -1.56 -11.65
N PHE A 258 -1.21 -1.51 -11.09
CA PHE A 258 -0.89 -0.52 -10.07
C PHE A 258 -0.81 0.91 -10.62
N THR A 259 -0.48 1.12 -11.90
CA THR A 259 -0.53 2.47 -12.49
C THR A 259 -1.94 3.05 -12.48
N VAL A 260 -2.97 2.19 -12.58
CA VAL A 260 -4.38 2.61 -12.47
C VAL A 260 -4.70 3.07 -11.04
N VAL A 261 -4.15 2.40 -10.01
CA VAL A 261 -4.27 2.85 -8.61
C VAL A 261 -3.61 4.22 -8.43
N LEU A 262 -2.41 4.42 -8.98
CA LEU A 262 -1.74 5.72 -8.93
C LEU A 262 -2.55 6.81 -9.65
N MET A 263 -3.16 6.47 -10.78
CA MET A 263 -4.06 7.39 -11.49
C MET A 263 -5.30 7.72 -10.66
N THR A 264 -5.92 6.72 -10.00
CA THR A 264 -7.09 6.92 -9.14
C THR A 264 -6.77 7.85 -7.96
N TYR A 265 -5.60 7.68 -7.33
CA TYR A 265 -5.25 8.48 -6.16
C TYR A 265 -4.63 9.83 -6.52
N PHE A 266 -3.57 9.84 -7.33
CA PHE A 266 -2.84 11.06 -7.67
C PHE A 266 -3.40 11.74 -8.91
N GLY A 267 -3.63 11.00 -10.00
CA GLY A 267 -4.09 11.56 -11.27
C GLY A 267 -5.41 12.29 -11.14
N VAL A 268 -6.39 11.71 -10.46
CA VAL A 268 -7.68 12.36 -10.24
C VAL A 268 -7.54 13.60 -9.35
N ASN A 269 -6.78 13.52 -8.25
CA ASN A 269 -6.65 14.64 -7.32
C ASN A 269 -5.93 15.85 -7.92
N TYR A 270 -4.90 15.63 -8.76
CA TYR A 270 -4.03 16.70 -9.24
C TYR A 270 -4.27 17.09 -10.71
N LEU A 271 -4.86 16.20 -11.53
CA LEU A 271 -5.04 16.43 -12.97
C LEU A 271 -6.50 16.58 -13.40
N LEU A 272 -7.42 15.78 -12.84
CA LEU A 272 -8.81 15.73 -13.33
C LEU A 272 -9.77 16.53 -12.43
N GLY A 273 -9.50 16.66 -11.15
CA GLY A 273 -10.43 17.26 -10.19
C GLY A 273 -11.68 16.39 -9.99
N GLY A 274 -12.76 17.00 -9.47
CA GLY A 274 -14.05 16.33 -9.23
C GLY A 274 -14.61 16.64 -7.85
N MET A 275 -15.84 16.16 -7.57
CA MET A 275 -16.53 16.39 -6.28
C MET A 275 -15.78 15.74 -5.08
N HIS A 276 -14.98 14.72 -5.33
CA HIS A 276 -14.16 14.05 -4.32
C HIS A 276 -12.74 14.64 -4.18
N SER A 277 -12.43 15.77 -4.83
CA SER A 277 -11.09 16.36 -4.81
C SER A 277 -10.89 17.27 -3.61
N TYR A 278 -10.64 16.69 -2.44
CA TYR A 278 -10.33 17.42 -1.19
C TYR A 278 -8.83 17.60 -0.94
N ALA A 279 -7.98 17.40 -1.95
CA ALA A 279 -6.52 17.44 -1.78
C ALA A 279 -5.99 18.86 -1.49
N ASN A 280 -6.75 19.90 -1.85
CA ASN A 280 -6.36 21.30 -1.74
C ASN A 280 -7.17 22.06 -0.66
N SER A 281 -7.93 21.37 0.18
CA SER A 281 -8.71 22.00 1.26
C SER A 281 -8.05 21.86 2.62
#